data_f36692e5426d04063e1f4bf8fe6b0405
#
_entry.id   f36692e5426d04063e1f4bf8fe6b0405
#
_cell.length_a   1.000
_cell.length_b   1.000
_cell.length_c   1.000
_cell.angle_alpha   90.00
_cell.angle_beta   90.00
_cell.angle_gamma   90.00
#
_symmetry.space_group_name_H-M   'P 1'
#
loop_
_entity.id
_entity.type
_entity.pdbx_description
1 polymer ?
#
loop_
_entity_poly.entity_id
_entity_poly.type
_entity_poly.pdbx_seq_one_letter_code
_entity_poly.pdbx_strand_id
1 'polypeptide(L)'
;MRRREAIAALVAERGDAITITTEQAIGAWRATVPEPPNQIPDHLDIVGCMGSASTIGLGIALAKPERTVIVVDGDGSLLMQLGSLVTIAGAAPANFFHFVFENGVYETSGSQPLPAEG
;
A
#
# COMPACT_ATOMS: atom_id res chain seq x y z
N MET A 1 11.68 10.79 -6.68
CA MET A 1 10.60 11.39 -5.87
C MET A 1 10.74 10.89 -4.44
N ARG A 2 10.64 11.77 -3.47
CA ARG A 2 10.70 11.37 -2.05
C ARG A 2 9.37 10.73 -1.64
N ARG A 3 9.41 9.74 -0.74
CA ARG A 3 8.19 9.05 -0.21
C ARG A 3 7.09 10.02 0.21
N ARG A 4 7.44 11.08 0.94
CA ARG A 4 6.48 12.09 1.40
C ARG A 4 5.79 12.84 0.26
N GLU A 5 6.51 13.16 -0.79
CA GLU A 5 5.96 13.87 -1.97
C GLU A 5 4.98 12.96 -2.73
N ALA A 6 5.34 11.69 -2.90
CA ALA A 6 4.47 10.72 -3.54
C ALA A 6 3.19 10.47 -2.73
N ILE A 7 3.32 10.31 -1.40
CA ILE A 7 2.16 10.14 -0.51
C ILE A 7 1.28 11.39 -0.52
N ALA A 8 1.86 12.59 -0.51
CA ALA A 8 1.09 13.83 -0.58
C ALA A 8 0.28 13.92 -1.88
N ALA A 9 0.86 13.52 -3.01
CA ALA A 9 0.16 13.43 -4.28
C ALA A 9 -1.00 12.42 -4.25
N LEU A 10 -0.75 11.22 -3.71
CA LEU A 10 -1.79 10.19 -3.56
C LEU A 10 -2.94 10.66 -2.65
N VAL A 11 -2.62 11.32 -1.53
CA VAL A 11 -3.62 11.87 -0.60
C VAL A 11 -4.46 12.95 -1.29
N ALA A 12 -3.82 13.82 -2.08
CA ALA A 12 -4.52 14.89 -2.80
C ALA A 12 -5.50 14.35 -3.86
N GLU A 13 -5.13 13.24 -4.52
CA GLU A 13 -5.90 12.65 -5.62
C GLU A 13 -6.84 11.50 -5.18
N ARG A 14 -6.78 11.07 -3.92
CA ARG A 14 -7.51 9.88 -3.46
C ARG A 14 -9.03 9.97 -3.62
N GLY A 15 -9.62 11.18 -3.51
CA GLY A 15 -11.06 11.35 -3.54
C GLY A 15 -11.76 10.47 -2.48
N ASP A 16 -12.71 9.64 -2.93
CA ASP A 16 -13.43 8.65 -2.13
C ASP A 16 -12.83 7.23 -2.21
N ALA A 17 -11.60 7.09 -2.70
CA ALA A 17 -10.95 5.79 -2.80
C ALA A 17 -10.80 5.11 -1.44
N ILE A 18 -10.93 3.79 -1.44
CA ILE A 18 -10.56 2.96 -0.30
C ILE A 18 -9.03 2.84 -0.29
N THR A 19 -8.41 3.22 0.81
CA THR A 19 -6.95 3.28 0.92
C THR A 19 -6.42 2.26 1.91
N ILE A 20 -5.32 1.62 1.56
CA ILE A 20 -4.64 0.62 2.38
C ILE A 20 -3.17 0.99 2.47
N THR A 21 -2.66 1.08 3.68
CA THR A 21 -1.23 1.35 3.90
C THR A 21 -0.61 0.26 4.77
N THR A 22 0.68 0.02 4.58
CA THR A 22 1.43 -0.92 5.41
C THR A 22 2.79 -0.35 5.81
N GLU A 23 3.32 -0.81 6.92
CA GLU A 23 4.67 -0.51 7.41
C GLU A 23 4.97 1.00 7.50
N GLN A 24 6.07 1.46 6.92
CA GLN A 24 6.48 2.86 6.94
C GLN A 24 5.53 3.82 6.19
N ALA A 25 4.73 3.30 5.28
CA ALA A 25 3.70 4.10 4.60
C ALA A 25 2.60 4.56 5.56
N ILE A 26 2.30 3.80 6.62
CA ILE A 26 1.28 4.14 7.63
C ILE A 26 1.57 5.51 8.27
N GLY A 27 2.78 5.66 8.83
CA GLY A 27 3.16 6.91 9.49
C GLY A 27 3.17 8.11 8.54
N ALA A 28 3.68 7.91 7.33
CA ALA A 28 3.76 8.96 6.33
C ALA A 28 2.35 9.35 5.81
N TRP A 29 1.45 8.38 5.63
CA TRP A 29 0.06 8.61 5.25
C TRP A 29 -0.67 9.41 6.32
N ARG A 30 -0.64 8.93 7.56
CA ARG A 30 -1.30 9.57 8.71
C ARG A 30 -0.80 11.00 8.98
N ALA A 31 0.47 11.27 8.70
CA ALA A 31 1.05 12.61 8.82
C ALA A 31 0.65 13.58 7.70
N THR A 32 0.09 13.06 6.61
CA THR A 32 -0.24 13.84 5.40
C THR A 32 -1.74 14.11 5.28
N VAL A 33 -2.58 13.16 5.68
CA VAL A 33 -4.05 13.33 5.63
C VAL A 33 -4.51 14.38 6.64
N PRO A 34 -5.50 15.22 6.28
CA PRO A 34 -6.02 16.24 7.19
C PRO A 34 -6.89 15.66 8.32
N GLU A 35 -7.46 14.46 8.14
CA GLU A 35 -8.31 13.83 9.12
C GLU A 35 -7.49 13.26 10.29
N PRO A 36 -8.04 13.25 11.53
CA PRO A 36 -7.42 12.52 12.65
C PRO A 36 -7.24 11.04 12.32
N PRO A 37 -6.18 10.37 12.84
CA PRO A 37 -5.83 9.00 12.45
C PRO A 37 -6.95 7.95 12.53
N ASN A 38 -7.85 8.09 13.49
CA ASN A 38 -8.99 7.18 13.70
C ASN A 38 -10.29 7.66 13.02
N GLN A 39 -10.22 8.69 12.19
CA GLN A 39 -11.35 9.25 11.45
C GLN A 39 -11.08 9.36 9.95
N ILE A 40 -9.99 8.75 9.47
CA ILE A 40 -9.70 8.70 8.03
C ILE A 40 -10.75 7.78 7.39
N PRO A 41 -11.62 8.31 6.52
CA PRO A 41 -12.68 7.50 5.94
C PRO A 41 -12.12 6.46 4.97
N ASP A 42 -12.71 5.28 4.99
CA ASP A 42 -12.36 4.18 4.07
C ASP A 42 -10.86 3.87 4.02
N HIS A 43 -10.22 3.85 5.18
CA HIS A 43 -8.79 3.63 5.33
C HIS A 43 -8.47 2.43 6.22
N LEU A 44 -7.51 1.63 5.79
CA LEU A 44 -7.06 0.44 6.51
C LEU A 44 -5.53 0.43 6.64
N ASP A 45 -5.04 0.38 7.86
CA ASP A 45 -3.62 0.13 8.14
C ASP A 45 -3.38 -1.36 8.38
N ILE A 46 -2.45 -1.94 7.64
CA ILE A 46 -2.04 -3.33 7.80
C ILE A 46 -0.75 -3.36 8.61
N VAL A 47 -0.83 -3.89 9.81
CA VAL A 47 0.28 -3.99 10.75
C VAL A 47 0.58 -5.46 11.06
N GLY A 48 1.86 -5.85 11.00
CA GLY A 48 2.32 -7.19 11.34
C GLY A 48 1.96 -8.29 10.35
N CYS A 49 1.50 -7.91 9.16
CA CYS A 49 1.13 -8.84 8.07
C CYS A 49 1.81 -8.43 6.77
N MET A 50 3.14 -8.33 6.77
CA MET A 50 3.91 -7.96 5.58
C MET A 50 3.58 -8.89 4.41
N GLY A 51 3.32 -8.30 3.25
CA GLY A 51 2.94 -9.01 2.03
C GLY A 51 1.45 -9.19 1.82
N SER A 52 0.58 -8.93 2.81
CA SER A 52 -0.87 -9.15 2.67
C SER A 52 -1.65 -7.92 2.18
N ALA A 53 -1.04 -6.74 2.17
CA ALA A 53 -1.74 -5.50 1.80
C ALA A 53 -2.33 -5.57 0.38
N SER A 54 -1.56 -6.05 -0.57
CA SER A 54 -1.99 -6.17 -1.97
C SER A 54 -3.14 -7.16 -2.16
N THR A 55 -3.12 -8.31 -1.46
CA THR A 55 -4.16 -9.33 -1.54
C THR A 55 -5.44 -8.90 -0.83
N ILE A 56 -5.33 -8.19 0.28
CA ILE A 56 -6.49 -7.58 0.96
C ILE A 56 -7.11 -6.53 0.03
N GLY A 57 -6.29 -5.65 -0.56
CA GLY A 57 -6.75 -4.66 -1.52
C GLY A 57 -7.41 -5.26 -2.75
N LEU A 58 -6.86 -6.36 -3.28
CA LEU A 58 -7.48 -7.10 -4.38
C LEU A 58 -8.87 -7.61 -3.99
N GLY A 59 -9.01 -8.23 -2.82
CA GLY A 59 -10.30 -8.72 -2.34
C GLY A 59 -11.35 -7.61 -2.24
N ILE A 60 -10.96 -6.44 -1.73
CA ILE A 60 -11.84 -5.27 -1.64
C ILE A 60 -12.20 -4.77 -3.04
N ALA A 61 -11.22 -4.66 -3.95
CA ALA A 61 -11.45 -4.21 -5.32
C ALA A 61 -12.43 -5.10 -6.09
N LEU A 62 -12.32 -6.41 -5.91
CA LEU A 62 -13.26 -7.38 -6.52
C LEU A 62 -14.66 -7.30 -5.90
N ALA A 63 -14.76 -7.06 -4.59
CA ALA A 63 -16.04 -6.95 -3.88
C ALA A 63 -16.73 -5.58 -4.11
N LYS A 64 -15.96 -4.55 -4.46
CA LYS A 64 -16.42 -3.16 -4.66
C LYS A 64 -15.95 -2.62 -6.02
N PRO A 65 -16.42 -3.18 -7.15
CA PRO A 65 -15.92 -2.81 -8.46
C PRO A 65 -16.18 -1.34 -8.84
N GLU A 66 -17.14 -0.70 -8.18
CA GLU A 66 -17.49 0.72 -8.34
C GLU A 66 -16.57 1.68 -7.56
N ARG A 67 -15.73 1.15 -6.68
CA ARG A 67 -14.83 1.95 -5.83
C ARG A 67 -13.38 1.76 -6.25
N THR A 68 -12.65 2.84 -6.30
CA THR A 68 -11.19 2.79 -6.46
C THR A 68 -10.54 2.30 -5.18
N VAL A 69 -9.60 1.38 -5.30
CA VAL A 69 -8.78 0.87 -4.19
C VAL A 69 -7.32 1.21 -4.43
N ILE A 70 -6.70 1.89 -3.48
CA ILE A 70 -5.29 2.30 -3.51
C ILE A 70 -4.53 1.57 -2.40
N VAL A 71 -3.54 0.78 -2.78
CA VAL A 71 -2.63 0.12 -1.84
C VAL A 71 -1.28 0.81 -1.89
N VAL A 72 -0.76 1.20 -0.73
CA VAL A 72 0.57 1.79 -0.56
C VAL A 72 1.42 0.83 0.26
N ASP A 73 2.40 0.24 -0.39
CA ASP A 73 3.20 -0.88 0.11
C ASP A 73 4.69 -0.57 0.06
N GLY A 74 5.50 -1.42 0.65
CA GLY A 74 6.96 -1.39 0.54
C GLY A 74 7.49 -2.60 -0.24
N ASP A 75 8.66 -2.45 -0.83
CA ASP A 75 9.35 -3.52 -1.56
C ASP A 75 9.60 -4.77 -0.70
N GLY A 76 10.05 -4.58 0.55
CA GLY A 76 10.24 -5.68 1.49
C GLY A 76 8.95 -6.41 1.84
N SER A 77 7.85 -5.68 2.00
CA SER A 77 6.52 -6.27 2.23
C SER A 77 6.08 -7.07 1.01
N LEU A 78 6.16 -6.49 -0.18
CA LEU A 78 5.77 -7.17 -1.42
C LEU A 78 6.58 -8.46 -1.66
N LEU A 79 7.89 -8.44 -1.42
CA LEU A 79 8.75 -9.62 -1.61
C LEU A 79 8.36 -10.80 -0.72
N MET A 80 7.75 -10.58 0.43
CA MET A 80 7.28 -11.67 1.30
C MET A 80 6.11 -12.45 0.70
N GLN A 81 5.37 -11.86 -0.23
CA GLN A 81 4.22 -12.48 -0.91
C GLN A 81 4.24 -12.16 -2.42
N LEU A 82 5.40 -12.26 -3.04
CA LEU A 82 5.60 -11.87 -4.45
C LEU A 82 4.64 -12.61 -5.40
N GLY A 83 4.26 -13.84 -5.07
CA GLY A 83 3.26 -14.61 -5.82
C GLY A 83 1.90 -13.96 -5.91
N SER A 84 1.57 -13.01 -5.03
CA SER A 84 0.32 -12.24 -5.09
C SER A 84 0.16 -11.47 -6.41
N LEU A 85 1.26 -11.03 -7.02
CA LEU A 85 1.23 -10.33 -8.30
C LEU A 85 0.65 -11.18 -9.43
N VAL A 86 0.88 -12.50 -9.41
CA VAL A 86 0.31 -13.43 -10.38
C VAL A 86 -1.22 -13.47 -10.25
N THR A 87 -1.71 -13.52 -9.02
CA THR A 87 -3.16 -13.50 -8.73
C THR A 87 -3.79 -12.17 -9.14
N ILE A 88 -3.14 -11.06 -8.81
CA ILE A 88 -3.60 -9.71 -9.18
C ILE A 88 -3.65 -9.55 -10.71
N ALA A 89 -2.59 -9.98 -11.39
CA ALA A 89 -2.53 -9.93 -12.86
C ALA A 89 -3.60 -10.81 -13.50
N GLY A 90 -3.86 -11.99 -12.93
CA GLY A 90 -4.92 -12.89 -13.40
C GLY A 90 -6.33 -12.33 -13.21
N ALA A 91 -6.59 -11.65 -12.10
CA ALA A 91 -7.86 -11.01 -11.81
C ALA A 91 -8.05 -9.69 -12.58
N ALA A 92 -6.95 -8.98 -12.85
CA ALA A 92 -6.86 -7.72 -13.60
C ALA A 92 -7.97 -6.70 -13.26
N PRO A 93 -8.22 -6.35 -11.99
CA PRO A 93 -9.27 -5.42 -11.61
C PRO A 93 -8.95 -4.01 -12.09
N ALA A 94 -9.89 -3.37 -12.79
CA ALA A 94 -9.69 -2.03 -13.36
C ALA A 94 -9.67 -0.90 -12.31
N ASN A 95 -10.14 -1.19 -11.09
CA ASN A 95 -10.28 -0.24 -9.97
C ASN A 95 -9.19 -0.39 -8.90
N PHE A 96 -8.10 -1.12 -9.16
CA PHE A 96 -7.06 -1.43 -8.21
C PHE A 96 -5.73 -0.78 -8.60
N PHE A 97 -5.12 -0.05 -7.66
CA PHE A 97 -3.84 0.61 -7.84
C PHE A 97 -2.90 0.21 -6.69
N HIS A 98 -1.76 -0.37 -7.04
CA HIS A 98 -0.75 -0.81 -6.08
C HIS A 98 0.54 -0.01 -6.26
N PHE A 99 0.86 0.83 -5.29
CA PHE A 99 2.06 1.66 -5.26
C PHE A 99 3.08 1.04 -4.31
N VAL A 100 4.23 0.69 -4.82
CA VAL A 100 5.32 0.08 -4.06
C VAL A 100 6.47 1.08 -3.92
N PHE A 101 6.82 1.41 -2.69
CA PHE A 101 7.99 2.23 -2.40
C PHE A 101 9.22 1.35 -2.24
N GLU A 102 10.20 1.57 -3.10
CA GLU A 102 11.46 0.87 -3.09
C GLU A 102 12.48 1.62 -2.24
N ASN A 103 13.07 0.96 -1.25
CA ASN A 103 14.19 1.46 -0.46
C ASN A 103 15.34 0.43 -0.32
N GLY A 104 15.17 -0.79 -0.83
CA GLY A 104 16.16 -1.86 -0.85
C GLY A 104 16.40 -2.51 0.50
N VAL A 105 15.63 -2.18 1.55
CA VAL A 105 15.86 -2.69 2.91
C VAL A 105 14.56 -3.00 3.65
N TYR A 106 14.65 -3.91 4.63
CA TYR A 106 13.62 -4.12 5.65
C TYR A 106 13.78 -3.06 6.75
N GLU A 107 13.24 -1.87 6.50
CA GLU A 107 13.44 -0.68 7.33
C GLU A 107 12.96 -0.85 8.78
N THR A 108 11.81 -1.53 8.99
CA THR A 108 11.21 -1.71 10.31
C THR A 108 11.93 -2.71 11.22
N SER A 109 12.75 -3.59 10.67
CA SER A 109 13.43 -4.66 11.41
C SER A 109 14.95 -4.50 11.49
N GLY A 110 15.48 -3.29 11.27
CA GLY A 110 16.91 -2.98 11.39
C GLY A 110 17.63 -2.76 10.06
N SER A 111 16.90 -2.41 9.02
CA SER A 111 17.44 -2.03 7.70
C SER A 111 18.32 -3.11 7.06
N GLN A 112 17.96 -4.38 7.23
CA GLN A 112 18.63 -5.46 6.52
C GLN A 112 18.40 -5.31 5.00
N PRO A 113 19.43 -5.53 4.17
CA PRO A 113 19.30 -5.50 2.72
C PRO A 113 18.26 -6.52 2.23
N LEU A 114 17.51 -6.15 1.21
CA LEU A 114 16.64 -7.10 0.52
C LEU A 114 17.46 -8.09 -0.32
N PRO A 115 17.03 -9.35 -0.43
CA PRO A 115 17.76 -10.36 -1.22
C PRO A 115 17.72 -10.11 -2.74
N ALA A 116 16.90 -9.16 -3.19
CA ALA A 116 16.68 -8.82 -4.59
C ALA A 116 17.29 -7.45 -4.94
N GLU A 117 18.44 -7.11 -4.35
CA GLU A 117 19.15 -5.88 -4.68
C GLU A 117 19.76 -5.98 -6.08
N GLY A 118 19.39 -5.06 -6.98
CA GLY A 118 19.90 -4.93 -8.34
C GLY A 118 18.81 -4.92 -9.38
#